data_430b97685508acab46e72b6bde963c26
#
_entry.id   430b97685508acab46e72b6bde963c26
#
_cell.length_a   1.000
_cell.length_b   1.000
_cell.length_c   1.000
_cell.angle_alpha   90.00
_cell.angle_beta   90.00
_cell.angle_gamma   90.00
#
_symmetry.space_group_name_H-M   'P 1'
#
loop_
_entity.id
_entity.type
_entity.pdbx_description
1 polymer ?
#
loop_
_entity_poly.entity_id
_entity_poly.type
_entity_poly.pdbx_seq_one_letter_code
_entity_poly.pdbx_strand_id
1 'polypeptide(L)'
;MVIKNAKFVTSVADSKALYDTGACEIAIAGKSNVGKSSFINYICNNGKLARTSGDPGRTRLLNYFEVNGGEFYFVDLPGYGYAKVAKGERAKWGAMIEGYLTSSERLKNVFVLLDIRHKPTDDDKMMVNFLFHYNIPFTLIATKADKLS
;
A
#
# COMPACT_ATOMS: atom_id res chain seq x y z
N MET A 1 11.57 -13.98 -10.11
CA MET A 1 11.33 -12.74 -10.91
C MET A 1 12.33 -11.67 -10.50
N VAL A 2 12.89 -11.01 -11.49
CA VAL A 2 13.81 -9.89 -11.24
C VAL A 2 13.13 -8.59 -11.67
N ILE A 3 13.12 -7.61 -10.78
CA ILE A 3 12.60 -6.28 -11.12
C ILE A 3 13.73 -5.49 -11.79
N LYS A 4 13.56 -5.21 -13.08
CA LYS A 4 14.54 -4.49 -13.89
C LYS A 4 14.25 -3.00 -13.96
N ASN A 5 12.98 -2.62 -13.98
CA ASN A 5 12.57 -1.23 -13.99
C ASN A 5 11.18 -1.08 -13.40
N ALA A 6 10.88 0.12 -12.95
CA ALA A 6 9.57 0.47 -12.43
C ALA A 6 9.34 1.95 -12.63
N LYS A 7 8.10 2.34 -12.88
CA LYS A 7 7.75 3.75 -13.03
C LYS A 7 6.34 4.02 -12.51
N PHE A 8 6.14 5.23 -12.03
CA PHE A 8 4.82 5.71 -11.63
C PHE A 8 3.93 5.88 -12.87
N VAL A 9 2.69 5.41 -12.79
CA VAL A 9 1.74 5.50 -13.90
C VAL A 9 0.65 6.53 -13.61
N THR A 10 -0.09 6.35 -12.51
CA THR A 10 -1.21 7.24 -12.20
C THR A 10 -1.61 7.13 -10.73
N SER A 11 -2.38 8.10 -10.29
CA SER A 11 -3.03 8.11 -8.97
C SER A 11 -4.54 8.11 -9.16
N VAL A 12 -5.24 7.38 -8.29
CA VAL A 12 -6.70 7.27 -8.33
C VAL A 12 -7.26 7.73 -6.98
N ALA A 13 -8.23 8.62 -7.03
CA ALA A 13 -8.86 9.20 -5.84
C ALA A 13 -10.21 8.57 -5.49
N ASP A 14 -10.76 7.73 -6.36
CA ASP A 14 -12.09 7.15 -6.20
C ASP A 14 -12.05 5.66 -6.47
N SER A 15 -12.40 4.85 -5.47
CA SER A 15 -12.42 3.40 -5.62
C SER A 15 -13.50 2.89 -6.58
N LYS A 16 -14.43 3.76 -6.99
CA LYS A 16 -15.42 3.42 -8.01
C LYS A 16 -14.91 3.59 -9.43
N ALA A 17 -13.73 4.20 -9.59
CA ALA A 17 -13.13 4.48 -10.90
C ALA A 17 -11.68 4.00 -10.89
N LEU A 18 -11.45 2.72 -10.61
CA LEU A 18 -10.12 2.14 -10.55
C LEU A 18 -9.47 2.11 -11.94
N TYR A 19 -8.15 2.25 -11.94
CA TYR A 19 -7.35 2.12 -13.14
C TYR A 19 -7.24 0.64 -13.52
N ASP A 20 -7.57 0.29 -14.75
CA ASP A 20 -7.41 -1.09 -15.24
C ASP A 20 -6.00 -1.27 -15.77
N THR A 21 -5.18 -1.97 -14.99
CA THR A 21 -3.79 -2.23 -15.35
C THR A 21 -3.65 -3.30 -16.43
N GLY A 22 -4.64 -4.16 -16.58
CA GLY A 22 -4.57 -5.29 -17.50
C GLY A 22 -3.58 -6.37 -17.06
N ALA A 23 -3.02 -6.28 -15.87
CA ALA A 23 -1.99 -7.18 -15.37
C ALA A 23 -2.22 -7.50 -13.89
N CYS A 24 -1.44 -8.40 -13.33
CA CYS A 24 -1.51 -8.70 -11.90
C CYS A 24 -1.15 -7.48 -11.07
N GLU A 25 -1.84 -7.29 -9.95
CA GLU A 25 -1.57 -6.22 -9.01
C GLU A 25 -1.19 -6.78 -7.66
N ILE A 26 -0.18 -6.17 -7.05
CA ILE A 26 0.22 -6.44 -5.67
C ILE A 26 0.03 -5.13 -4.92
N ALA A 27 -0.88 -5.12 -3.95
CA ALA A 27 -1.13 -3.94 -3.14
C ALA A 27 -0.13 -3.84 -1.99
N ILE A 28 0.24 -2.62 -1.64
CA ILE A 28 1.12 -2.35 -0.51
C ILE A 28 0.30 -1.59 0.53
N ALA A 29 0.13 -2.18 1.69
CA ALA A 29 -0.63 -1.62 2.79
C ALA A 29 0.26 -1.42 4.01
N GLY A 30 -0.09 -0.45 4.84
CA GLY A 30 0.65 -0.24 6.07
C GLY A 30 0.22 1.04 6.77
N LYS A 31 0.57 1.12 8.05
CA LYS A 31 0.33 2.31 8.85
C LYS A 31 1.13 3.48 8.30
N SER A 32 0.63 4.71 8.49
CA SER A 32 1.39 5.92 8.15
C SER A 32 2.77 5.86 8.80
N ASN A 33 3.80 6.20 8.02
CA ASN A 33 5.19 6.21 8.45
C ASN A 33 5.80 4.82 8.75
N VAL A 34 5.16 3.75 8.28
CA VAL A 34 5.71 2.39 8.45
C VAL A 34 6.95 2.14 7.58
N GLY A 35 7.15 2.96 6.56
CA GLY A 35 8.24 2.78 5.60
C GLY A 35 7.80 2.23 4.25
N LYS A 36 6.53 2.45 3.89
CA LYS A 36 5.97 1.95 2.63
C LYS A 36 6.72 2.46 1.41
N SER A 37 6.91 3.77 1.31
CA SER A 37 7.61 4.37 0.17
C SER A 37 9.05 3.91 0.09
N SER A 38 9.73 3.81 1.23
CA SER A 38 11.11 3.30 1.28
C SER A 38 11.18 1.85 0.80
N PHE A 39 10.20 1.03 1.19
CA PHE A 39 10.11 -0.36 0.76
C PHE A 39 9.92 -0.44 -0.76
N ILE A 40 8.98 0.33 -1.30
CA ILE A 40 8.72 0.34 -2.75
C ILE A 40 9.98 0.75 -3.51
N ASN A 41 10.63 1.83 -3.07
CA ASN A 41 11.86 2.32 -3.71
C ASN A 41 12.98 1.29 -3.64
N TYR A 42 13.09 0.59 -2.52
CA TYR A 42 14.13 -0.41 -2.33
C TYR A 42 13.94 -1.62 -3.25
N ILE A 43 12.75 -2.22 -3.26
CA ILE A 43 12.53 -3.42 -4.07
C ILE A 43 12.52 -3.12 -5.58
N CYS A 44 12.20 -1.89 -5.95
CA CYS A 44 12.22 -1.46 -7.35
C CYS A 44 13.58 -0.88 -7.76
N ASN A 45 14.52 -0.82 -6.83
CA ASN A 45 15.85 -0.26 -7.05
C ASN A 45 15.80 1.13 -7.68
N ASN A 46 14.90 1.97 -7.17
CA ASN A 46 14.71 3.34 -7.65
C ASN A 46 14.35 4.24 -6.47
N GLY A 47 15.35 4.97 -5.96
CA GLY A 47 15.20 5.79 -4.76
C GLY A 47 14.27 6.98 -4.91
N LYS A 48 13.78 7.27 -6.11
CA LYS A 48 12.89 8.40 -6.37
C LYS A 48 11.51 7.97 -6.87
N LEU A 49 11.24 6.68 -6.91
CA LEU A 49 10.00 6.16 -7.49
C LEU A 49 8.77 6.61 -6.68
N ALA A 50 8.80 6.37 -5.37
CA ALA A 50 7.74 6.76 -4.47
C ALA A 50 8.25 7.82 -3.51
N ARG A 51 7.37 8.75 -3.12
CA ARG A 51 7.75 9.81 -2.20
C ARG A 51 7.94 9.24 -0.80
N THR A 52 9.12 9.47 -0.22
CA THR A 52 9.46 8.98 1.12
C THR A 52 9.15 9.99 2.21
N SER A 53 8.97 11.26 1.86
CA SER A 53 8.61 12.30 2.80
C SER A 53 7.40 13.05 2.28
N GLY A 54 6.53 13.45 3.17
CA GLY A 54 5.35 14.19 2.81
C GLY A 54 4.40 14.27 3.97
N ASP A 55 3.43 15.15 3.85
CA ASP A 55 2.37 15.25 4.84
C ASP A 55 1.48 14.01 4.75
N PRO A 56 1.45 13.15 5.78
CA PRO A 56 0.59 11.96 5.75
C PRO A 56 -0.88 12.28 5.51
N GLY A 57 -1.30 13.50 5.88
CA GLY A 57 -2.67 13.93 5.64
C GLY A 57 -3.01 14.18 4.19
N ARG A 58 -2.02 14.20 3.30
CA ARG A 58 -2.24 14.46 1.86
C ARG A 58 -2.25 13.21 1.01
N THR A 59 -1.69 12.11 1.49
CA THR A 59 -1.58 10.87 0.70
C THR A 59 -2.86 10.06 0.88
N ARG A 60 -3.84 10.33 0.04
CA ARG A 60 -5.16 9.69 0.08
C ARG A 60 -5.50 9.00 -1.23
N LEU A 61 -4.48 8.74 -2.02
CA LEU A 61 -4.65 8.21 -3.36
C LEU A 61 -4.13 6.78 -3.44
N LEU A 62 -4.69 6.04 -4.37
CA LEU A 62 -4.08 4.79 -4.81
C LEU A 62 -3.04 5.16 -5.85
N ASN A 63 -1.78 4.79 -5.62
CA ASN A 63 -0.71 5.10 -6.56
C ASN A 63 -0.28 3.84 -7.27
N TYR A 64 -0.32 3.86 -8.60
CA TYR A 64 -0.01 2.72 -9.44
C TYR A 64 1.39 2.84 -10.00
N PHE A 65 2.20 1.80 -9.80
CA PHE A 65 3.56 1.72 -10.34
C PHE A 65 3.66 0.50 -11.24
N GLU A 66 4.00 0.71 -12.51
CA GLU A 66 4.19 -0.43 -13.40
C GLU A 66 5.61 -1.00 -13.20
N VAL A 67 5.73 -2.31 -13.28
CA VAL A 67 7.00 -3.00 -13.09
C VAL A 67 7.33 -3.80 -14.35
N ASN A 68 8.57 -3.70 -14.80
CA ASN A 68 9.07 -4.43 -15.97
C ASN A 68 8.21 -4.24 -17.21
N GLY A 69 7.83 -2.99 -17.48
CA GLY A 69 7.05 -2.66 -18.67
C GLY A 69 5.60 -3.11 -18.62
N GLY A 70 5.05 -3.32 -17.43
CA GLY A 70 3.66 -3.72 -17.26
C GLY A 70 3.47 -5.21 -16.99
N GLU A 71 4.54 -5.91 -16.66
CA GLU A 71 4.47 -7.33 -16.29
C GLU A 71 3.58 -7.54 -15.08
N PHE A 72 3.70 -6.63 -14.09
CA PHE A 72 2.75 -6.51 -12.99
C PHE A 72 2.81 -5.08 -12.44
N TYR A 73 1.94 -4.77 -11.49
CA TYR A 73 1.86 -3.43 -10.89
C TYR A 73 1.91 -3.52 -9.38
N PHE A 74 2.61 -2.58 -8.76
CA PHE A 74 2.39 -2.30 -7.34
C PHE A 74 1.33 -1.22 -7.22
N VAL A 75 0.41 -1.41 -6.27
CA VAL A 75 -0.62 -0.42 -5.95
C VAL A 75 -0.40 0.02 -4.51
N ASP A 76 0.08 1.24 -4.35
CA ASP A 76 0.35 1.81 -3.02
C ASP A 76 -0.95 2.35 -2.45
N LEU A 77 -1.44 1.71 -1.38
CA LEU A 77 -2.66 2.11 -0.71
C LEU A 77 -2.37 3.28 0.26
N PRO A 78 -3.36 4.14 0.52
CA PRO A 78 -3.17 5.18 1.55
C PRO A 78 -2.74 4.58 2.87
N GLY A 79 -1.82 5.24 3.56
CA GLY A 79 -1.43 4.81 4.91
C GLY A 79 -2.58 4.98 5.89
N TYR A 80 -2.73 4.07 6.82
CA TYR A 80 -3.79 4.11 7.83
C TYR A 80 -3.24 4.46 9.21
N GLY A 81 -4.13 4.66 10.18
CA GLY A 81 -3.76 4.83 11.58
C GLY A 81 -3.16 6.18 11.95
N TYR A 82 -3.39 7.23 11.15
CA TYR A 82 -2.86 8.56 11.45
C TYR A 82 -3.85 9.32 12.34
N ALA A 83 -3.49 9.46 13.63
CA ALA A 83 -4.37 9.98 14.66
C ALA A 83 -4.77 11.45 14.50
N LYS A 84 -3.97 12.25 13.78
CA LYS A 84 -4.23 13.68 13.60
C LYS A 84 -5.22 13.97 12.48
N VAL A 85 -5.61 12.98 11.73
CA VAL A 85 -6.55 13.14 10.62
C VAL A 85 -7.97 13.19 11.17
N ALA A 86 -8.79 14.09 10.65
CA ALA A 86 -10.19 14.21 11.06
C ALA A 86 -10.94 12.90 10.83
N LYS A 87 -11.90 12.61 11.70
CA LYS A 87 -12.64 11.35 11.66
C LYS A 87 -13.29 11.08 10.29
N GLY A 88 -13.84 12.13 9.65
CA GLY A 88 -14.44 11.99 8.32
C GLY A 88 -13.43 11.62 7.24
N GLU A 89 -12.21 12.12 7.34
CA GLU A 89 -11.13 11.78 6.43
C GLU A 89 -10.69 10.32 6.60
N ARG A 90 -10.63 9.85 7.84
CA ARG A 90 -10.28 8.45 8.13
C ARG A 90 -11.32 7.50 7.55
N ALA A 91 -12.59 7.86 7.63
CA ALA A 91 -13.66 7.06 7.04
C ALA A 91 -13.53 6.98 5.51
N LYS A 92 -13.15 8.11 4.86
CA LYS A 92 -12.93 8.12 3.42
C LYS A 92 -11.74 7.23 3.02
N TRP A 93 -10.67 7.24 3.80
CA TRP A 93 -9.52 6.39 3.55
C TRP A 93 -9.90 4.91 3.65
N GLY A 94 -10.65 4.55 4.71
CA GLY A 94 -11.13 3.18 4.88
C GLY A 94 -11.99 2.74 3.71
N ALA A 95 -12.91 3.58 3.28
CA ALA A 95 -13.77 3.28 2.14
C ALA A 95 -12.97 3.08 0.86
N MET A 96 -11.91 3.89 0.63
CA MET A 96 -11.07 3.75 -0.55
C MET A 96 -10.30 2.43 -0.53
N ILE A 97 -9.67 2.12 0.60
CA ILE A 97 -8.88 0.89 0.75
C ILE A 97 -9.79 -0.33 0.58
N GLU A 98 -10.90 -0.36 1.30
CA GLU A 98 -11.85 -1.46 1.20
C GLU A 98 -12.43 -1.59 -0.19
N GLY A 99 -12.78 -0.47 -0.82
CA GLY A 99 -13.31 -0.46 -2.19
C GLY A 99 -12.33 -1.05 -3.18
N TYR A 100 -11.06 -0.69 -3.09
CA TYR A 100 -10.04 -1.27 -3.95
C TYR A 100 -9.89 -2.76 -3.69
N LEU A 101 -9.73 -3.15 -2.43
CA LEU A 101 -9.45 -4.54 -2.06
C LEU A 101 -10.58 -5.49 -2.46
N THR A 102 -11.83 -5.02 -2.43
CA THR A 102 -12.98 -5.86 -2.77
C THR A 102 -13.40 -5.78 -4.23
N SER A 103 -12.96 -4.75 -4.96
CA SER A 103 -13.39 -4.51 -6.34
C SER A 103 -12.33 -4.85 -7.38
N SER A 104 -11.06 -4.87 -7.03
CA SER A 104 -10.01 -5.13 -8.02
C SER A 104 -10.01 -6.60 -8.43
N GLU A 105 -10.23 -6.84 -9.71
CA GLU A 105 -10.17 -8.19 -10.29
C GLU A 105 -8.75 -8.65 -10.57
N ARG A 106 -7.78 -7.71 -10.51
CA ARG A 106 -6.37 -7.98 -10.82
C ARG A 106 -5.52 -8.24 -9.60
N LEU A 107 -6.06 -7.99 -8.40
CA LEU A 107 -5.33 -8.11 -7.15
C LEU A 107 -4.99 -9.58 -6.86
N LYS A 108 -3.70 -9.87 -6.66
CA LYS A 108 -3.22 -11.22 -6.38
C LYS A 108 -2.65 -11.39 -4.98
N ASN A 109 -2.15 -10.30 -4.39
CA ASN A 109 -1.57 -10.36 -3.05
C ASN A 109 -1.55 -8.95 -2.46
N VAL A 110 -1.55 -8.89 -1.13
CA VAL A 110 -1.38 -7.63 -0.41
C VAL A 110 -0.17 -7.78 0.51
N PHE A 111 0.81 -6.90 0.34
CA PHE A 111 1.93 -6.82 1.26
C PHE A 111 1.54 -5.90 2.39
N VAL A 112 1.42 -6.43 3.59
CA VAL A 112 1.10 -5.65 4.79
C VAL A 112 2.41 -5.39 5.53
N LEU A 113 2.82 -4.14 5.57
CA LEU A 113 4.07 -3.73 6.18
C LEU A 113 3.86 -3.41 7.66
N LEU A 114 4.70 -3.98 8.50
CA LEU A 114 4.66 -3.80 9.95
C LEU A 114 6.03 -3.33 10.43
N ASP A 115 6.05 -2.28 11.25
CA ASP A 115 7.28 -1.81 11.87
C ASP A 115 7.65 -2.78 12.99
N ILE A 116 8.71 -3.54 12.80
CA ILE A 116 9.08 -4.61 13.73
C ILE A 116 9.47 -4.11 15.12
N ARG A 117 9.76 -2.80 15.27
CA ARG A 117 10.10 -2.21 16.57
C ARG A 117 8.91 -2.08 17.50
N HIS A 118 7.70 -2.20 16.99
CA HIS A 118 6.47 -1.97 17.75
C HIS A 118 5.52 -3.15 17.63
N LYS A 119 4.64 -3.28 18.61
CA LYS A 119 3.54 -4.25 18.49
C LYS A 119 2.58 -3.79 17.39
N PRO A 120 1.95 -4.72 16.68
CA PRO A 120 0.92 -4.35 15.73
C PRO A 120 -0.17 -3.50 16.39
N THR A 121 -0.56 -2.42 15.72
CA THR A 121 -1.63 -1.55 16.21
C THR A 121 -2.99 -2.18 15.96
N ASP A 122 -4.04 -1.61 16.55
CA ASP A 122 -5.40 -2.08 16.27
C ASP A 122 -5.75 -1.92 14.79
N ASP A 123 -5.26 -0.86 14.14
CA ASP A 123 -5.47 -0.67 12.71
C ASP A 123 -4.76 -1.74 11.88
N ASP A 124 -3.54 -2.16 12.30
CA ASP A 124 -2.83 -3.27 11.65
C ASP A 124 -3.67 -4.55 11.74
N LYS A 125 -4.22 -4.82 12.92
CA LYS A 125 -5.06 -6.01 13.15
C LYS A 125 -6.34 -5.94 12.33
N MET A 126 -6.94 -4.77 12.23
CA MET A 126 -8.15 -4.58 11.40
C MET A 126 -7.86 -4.87 9.94
N MET A 127 -6.71 -4.42 9.43
CA MET A 127 -6.33 -4.69 8.05
C MET A 127 -6.20 -6.20 7.80
N VAL A 128 -5.47 -6.90 8.66
CA VAL A 128 -5.27 -8.35 8.52
C VAL A 128 -6.59 -9.09 8.63
N ASN A 129 -7.44 -8.72 9.60
CA ASN A 129 -8.75 -9.35 9.76
C ASN A 129 -9.65 -9.12 8.54
N PHE A 130 -9.59 -7.93 7.95
CA PHE A 130 -10.33 -7.63 6.72
C PHE A 130 -9.88 -8.53 5.57
N LEU A 131 -8.57 -8.65 5.37
CA LEU A 131 -8.02 -9.48 4.31
C LEU A 131 -8.39 -10.95 4.51
N PHE A 132 -8.33 -11.41 5.75
CA PHE A 132 -8.71 -12.78 6.09
C PHE A 132 -10.20 -13.03 5.83
N HIS A 133 -11.05 -12.09 6.26
CA HIS A 133 -12.49 -12.19 6.08
C HIS A 133 -12.90 -12.31 4.61
N TYR A 134 -12.25 -11.54 3.75
CA TYR A 134 -12.56 -11.55 2.31
C TYR A 134 -11.72 -12.54 1.50
N ASN A 135 -10.96 -13.40 2.18
CA ASN A 135 -10.11 -14.40 1.53
C ASN A 135 -9.11 -13.79 0.52
N ILE A 136 -8.59 -12.62 0.85
CA ILE A 136 -7.60 -11.95 0.02
C ILE A 136 -6.20 -12.42 0.46
N PRO A 137 -5.40 -13.01 -0.44
CA PRO A 137 -4.04 -13.42 -0.07
C PRO A 137 -3.20 -12.24 0.38
N PHE A 138 -2.42 -12.42 1.44
CA PHE A 138 -1.54 -11.37 1.93
C PHE A 138 -0.25 -11.95 2.48
N THR A 139 0.77 -11.10 2.55
CA THR A 139 2.08 -11.41 3.08
C THR A 139 2.46 -10.32 4.07
N LEU A 140 2.86 -10.71 5.27
CA LEU A 140 3.34 -9.77 6.28
C LEU A 140 4.81 -9.48 6.03
N ILE A 141 5.17 -8.20 5.99
CA ILE A 141 6.54 -7.77 5.74
C ILE A 141 7.00 -6.92 6.91
N ALA A 142 8.05 -7.35 7.59
CA ALA A 142 8.63 -6.59 8.69
C ALA A 142 9.54 -5.50 8.13
N THR A 143 9.29 -4.26 8.54
CA THR A 143 10.13 -3.14 8.15
C THR A 143 10.98 -2.69 9.34
N LYS A 144 12.04 -1.93 9.05
CA LYS A 144 12.90 -1.29 10.07
C LYS A 144 13.62 -2.30 10.97
N ALA A 145 13.87 -3.51 10.45
CA ALA A 145 14.63 -4.52 11.20
C ALA A 145 16.04 -4.04 11.53
N ASP A 146 16.63 -3.19 10.70
CA ASP A 146 17.94 -2.58 10.92
C ASP A 146 17.96 -1.63 12.12
N LYS A 147 16.79 -1.23 12.64
CA LYS A 147 16.68 -0.35 13.79
C LYS A 147 16.56 -1.10 15.13
N LEU A 148 16.52 -2.43 15.09
CA LEU A 148 16.53 -3.23 16.32
C LEU A 148 17.91 -3.21 16.95
N SER A 149 17.97 -2.96 18.24
CA SER A 149 19.22 -3.00 19.00
C SER A 149 19.50 -4.41 19.54
#